data_7e19fb4c4edc16da59e42b1888eb3a03
#
_entry.id   7e19fb4c4edc16da59e42b1888eb3a03
#
_cell.length_a   1.000
_cell.length_b   1.000
_cell.length_c   1.000
_cell.angle_alpha   90.00
_cell.angle_beta   90.00
_cell.angle_gamma   90.00
#
_symmetry.space_group_name_H-M   'P 1'
#
loop_
_entity.id
_entity.type
_entity.pdbx_description
1 polymer ?
#
loop_
_entity_poly.entity_id
_entity_poly.type
_entity_poly.pdbx_seq_one_letter_code
_entity_poly.pdbx_strand_id
1 'polypeptide(L)'
;MKDIAVLLTVFNRCEKTISCLKNLYAQKLPKNVSFDVWLTDDNCTDDTPLVIAKEYPKVHILTSEGGLFWNRGMINAWEAAAKYKDYDAYLWLNDDTNLNKGALEMLVKTADEARWKKIIVGTCSKIDNPSIITYGGRNAKKHLLRPSLNKAIECSFFNGNIVLIPQFVYKVLGTNDPVFHHL
;
A
#
# COMPACT_ATOMS: atom_id res chain seq x y z
N MET A 1 -11.38 -16.24 -6.45
CA MET A 1 -10.99 -15.52 -5.22
C MET A 1 -9.84 -14.63 -5.59
N LYS A 2 -9.76 -13.40 -5.08
CA LYS A 2 -8.66 -12.47 -5.36
C LYS A 2 -7.80 -12.34 -4.11
N ASP A 3 -6.50 -12.61 -4.24
CA ASP A 3 -5.54 -12.51 -3.16
C ASP A 3 -4.65 -11.27 -3.37
N ILE A 4 -4.53 -10.43 -2.36
CA ILE A 4 -3.77 -9.18 -2.41
C ILE A 4 -2.60 -9.26 -1.42
N ALA A 5 -1.38 -8.96 -1.85
CA ALA A 5 -0.27 -8.70 -0.95
C ALA A 5 -0.25 -7.21 -0.59
N VAL A 6 -0.45 -6.90 0.68
CA VAL A 6 -0.27 -5.54 1.20
C VAL A 6 1.19 -5.37 1.61
N LEU A 7 1.84 -4.38 1.02
CA LEU A 7 3.27 -4.14 1.16
C LEU A 7 3.51 -2.87 1.99
N LEU A 8 4.31 -2.99 3.04
CA LEU A 8 4.72 -1.88 3.91
C LEU A 8 6.24 -1.91 4.13
N THR A 9 6.79 -0.77 4.45
CA THR A 9 8.13 -0.63 5.03
C THR A 9 8.06 0.31 6.21
N VAL A 10 8.80 0.02 7.28
CA VAL A 10 8.75 0.76 8.53
C VAL A 10 10.15 0.99 9.10
N PHE A 11 10.33 2.17 9.70
CA PHE A 11 11.49 2.51 10.50
C PHE A 11 11.08 3.40 11.68
N ASN A 12 11.15 2.85 12.93
CA ASN A 12 10.90 3.58 14.19
C ASN A 12 9.57 4.37 14.20
N ARG A 13 8.44 3.71 13.92
CA ARG A 13 7.11 4.36 13.85
C ARG A 13 6.01 3.53 14.50
N CYS A 14 6.27 2.91 15.66
CA CYS A 14 5.38 1.93 16.30
C CYS A 14 3.91 2.38 16.30
N GLU A 15 3.59 3.52 16.91
CA GLU A 15 2.20 3.99 17.05
C GLU A 15 1.50 4.20 15.70
N LYS A 16 2.21 4.77 14.71
CA LYS A 16 1.65 5.02 13.38
C LYS A 16 1.40 3.71 12.64
N THR A 17 2.37 2.79 12.68
CA THR A 17 2.26 1.49 12.04
C THR A 17 1.12 0.66 12.64
N ILE A 18 1.00 0.64 13.96
CA ILE A 18 -0.12 -0.05 14.64
C ILE A 18 -1.46 0.59 14.27
N SER A 19 -1.54 1.91 14.22
CA SER A 19 -2.76 2.60 13.76
C SER A 19 -3.11 2.25 12.31
N CYS A 20 -2.13 2.23 11.42
CA CYS A 20 -2.30 1.82 10.02
C CYS A 20 -2.82 0.37 9.91
N LEU A 21 -2.15 -0.58 10.59
CA LEU A 21 -2.56 -2.00 10.59
C LEU A 21 -3.96 -2.18 11.18
N LYS A 22 -4.30 -1.51 12.28
CA LYS A 22 -5.63 -1.53 12.87
C LYS A 22 -6.70 -1.09 11.87
N ASN A 23 -6.47 0.00 11.14
CA ASN A 23 -7.39 0.49 10.12
C ASN A 23 -7.46 -0.43 8.90
N LEU A 24 -6.35 -1.07 8.51
CA LEU A 24 -6.31 -2.05 7.44
C LEU A 24 -7.15 -3.30 7.79
N TYR A 25 -6.92 -3.89 8.95
CA TYR A 25 -7.65 -5.09 9.40
C TYR A 25 -9.12 -4.82 9.73
N ALA A 26 -9.49 -3.56 9.97
CA ALA A 26 -10.89 -3.15 10.14
C ALA A 26 -11.66 -2.98 8.81
N GLN A 27 -10.97 -3.06 7.66
CA GLN A 27 -11.63 -2.94 6.36
C GLN A 27 -12.53 -4.14 6.08
N LYS A 28 -13.73 -3.85 5.58
CA LYS A 28 -14.61 -4.89 5.04
C LYS A 28 -14.19 -5.18 3.60
N LEU A 29 -13.98 -6.45 3.30
CA LEU A 29 -13.69 -6.92 1.96
C LEU A 29 -14.88 -7.67 1.37
N PRO A 30 -15.03 -7.67 0.03
CA PRO A 30 -15.90 -8.61 -0.65
C PRO A 30 -15.54 -10.06 -0.27
N LYS A 31 -16.52 -10.96 -0.20
CA LYS A 31 -16.34 -12.36 0.23
C LYS A 31 -15.30 -13.15 -0.60
N ASN A 32 -15.02 -12.68 -1.81
CA ASN A 32 -14.08 -13.30 -2.74
C ASN A 32 -12.72 -12.61 -2.77
N VAL A 33 -12.40 -11.79 -1.78
CA VAL A 33 -11.12 -11.07 -1.68
C VAL A 33 -10.49 -11.34 -0.33
N SER A 34 -9.19 -11.64 -0.32
CA SER A 34 -8.35 -11.78 0.88
C SER A 34 -7.09 -10.96 0.73
N PHE A 35 -6.38 -10.73 1.84
CA PHE A 35 -5.05 -10.15 1.81
C PHE A 35 -4.11 -10.78 2.82
N ASP A 36 -2.82 -10.78 2.47
CA ASP A 36 -1.70 -11.02 3.38
C ASP A 36 -0.88 -9.73 3.51
N VAL A 37 -0.24 -9.52 4.65
CA VAL A 37 0.57 -8.33 4.90
C VAL A 37 2.05 -8.71 4.93
N TRP A 38 2.85 -8.01 4.14
CA TRP A 38 4.30 -8.13 4.04
C TRP A 38 4.92 -6.81 4.46
N LEU A 39 5.71 -6.82 5.53
CA LEU A 39 6.27 -5.63 6.12
C LEU A 39 7.79 -5.76 6.20
N THR A 40 8.51 -4.84 5.58
CA THR A 40 9.95 -4.69 5.78
C THR A 40 10.19 -3.83 7.02
N ASP A 41 10.82 -4.45 8.01
CA ASP A 41 11.44 -3.78 9.14
C ASP A 41 12.84 -3.32 8.71
N ASP A 42 13.00 -2.00 8.48
CA ASP A 42 14.27 -1.41 8.04
C ASP A 42 15.20 -1.14 9.23
N ASN A 43 15.41 -2.18 10.07
CA ASN A 43 16.24 -2.15 11.27
C ASN A 43 15.71 -1.17 12.34
N CYS A 44 14.45 -1.32 12.71
CA CYS A 44 13.87 -0.55 13.81
C CYS A 44 14.64 -0.74 15.11
N THR A 45 14.87 0.35 15.82
CA THR A 45 15.51 0.39 17.15
C THR A 45 14.48 0.58 18.28
N ASP A 46 13.21 0.79 17.92
CA ASP A 46 12.07 0.83 18.84
C ASP A 46 11.34 -0.53 18.86
N ASP A 47 10.30 -0.65 19.66
CA ASP A 47 9.53 -1.89 19.81
C ASP A 47 8.60 -2.22 18.63
N THR A 48 8.68 -1.49 17.50
CA THR A 48 7.78 -1.67 16.35
C THR A 48 7.65 -3.13 15.93
N PRO A 49 8.73 -3.88 15.59
CA PRO A 49 8.59 -5.26 15.12
C PRO A 49 8.06 -6.20 16.19
N LEU A 50 8.41 -5.99 17.46
CA LEU A 50 7.95 -6.82 18.58
C LEU A 50 6.44 -6.65 18.80
N VAL A 51 5.95 -5.42 18.80
CA VAL A 51 4.53 -5.11 18.96
C VAL A 51 3.72 -5.66 17.78
N ILE A 52 4.21 -5.51 16.55
CA ILE A 52 3.54 -6.07 15.36
C ILE A 52 3.47 -7.59 15.44
N ALA A 53 4.57 -8.27 15.76
CA ALA A 53 4.59 -9.73 15.88
C ALA A 53 3.59 -10.24 16.93
N LYS A 54 3.42 -9.52 18.03
CA LYS A 54 2.49 -9.84 19.11
C LYS A 54 1.02 -9.59 18.74
N GLU A 55 0.72 -8.41 18.19
CA GLU A 55 -0.67 -7.99 17.93
C GLU A 55 -1.21 -8.46 16.58
N TYR A 56 -0.32 -8.65 15.61
CA TYR A 56 -0.65 -9.06 14.24
C TYR A 56 0.20 -10.27 13.80
N PRO A 57 0.06 -11.45 14.42
CA PRO A 57 0.94 -12.62 14.19
C PRO A 57 0.88 -13.20 12.77
N LYS A 58 -0.04 -12.72 11.93
CA LYS A 58 -0.14 -13.09 10.52
C LYS A 58 0.62 -12.15 9.57
N VAL A 59 1.22 -11.08 10.09
CA VAL A 59 2.06 -10.19 9.30
C VAL A 59 3.41 -10.88 9.04
N HIS A 60 3.80 -10.96 7.79
CA HIS A 60 5.14 -11.42 7.41
C HIS A 60 6.13 -10.28 7.60
N ILE A 61 6.93 -10.34 8.66
CA ILE A 61 7.95 -9.35 8.98
C ILE A 61 9.28 -9.79 8.36
N LEU A 62 9.88 -8.91 7.56
CA LEU A 62 11.16 -9.10 6.91
C LEU A 62 12.16 -8.12 7.50
N THR A 63 13.08 -8.60 8.33
CA THR A 63 14.11 -7.76 8.94
C THR A 63 15.23 -7.49 7.94
N SER A 64 15.68 -6.23 7.84
CA SER A 64 16.84 -5.80 7.07
C SER A 64 17.97 -5.31 7.99
N GLU A 65 19.12 -5.06 7.42
CA GLU A 65 20.26 -4.42 8.13
C GLU A 65 20.13 -2.89 8.22
N GLY A 66 19.05 -2.33 7.67
CA GLY A 66 18.80 -0.90 7.63
C GLY A 66 19.29 -0.20 6.36
N GLY A 67 18.80 1.03 6.15
CA GLY A 67 19.20 1.86 5.02
C GLY A 67 18.50 1.52 3.70
N LEU A 68 17.41 0.76 3.75
CA LEU A 68 16.60 0.49 2.56
C LEU A 68 15.72 1.67 2.20
N PHE A 69 15.31 2.46 3.19
CA PHE A 69 14.34 3.54 3.03
C PHE A 69 13.03 3.05 2.39
N TRP A 70 12.20 3.98 1.91
CA TRP A 70 10.89 3.60 1.38
C TRP A 70 10.99 2.69 0.15
N ASN A 71 11.76 3.10 -0.87
CA ASN A 71 11.75 2.40 -2.15
C ASN A 71 12.30 0.97 -2.06
N ARG A 72 13.48 0.79 -1.49
CA ARG A 72 14.10 -0.54 -1.37
C ARG A 72 13.40 -1.41 -0.34
N GLY A 73 12.85 -0.81 0.73
CA GLY A 73 12.03 -1.52 1.69
C GLY A 73 10.73 -2.07 1.05
N MET A 74 10.09 -1.28 0.19
CA MET A 74 8.93 -1.73 -0.58
C MET A 74 9.30 -2.83 -1.60
N ILE A 75 10.46 -2.73 -2.27
CA ILE A 75 10.98 -3.77 -3.17
C ILE A 75 11.17 -5.07 -2.38
N ASN A 76 11.82 -5.01 -1.22
CA ASN A 76 12.07 -6.19 -0.37
C ASN A 76 10.75 -6.90 0.01
N ALA A 77 9.75 -6.17 0.46
CA ALA A 77 8.43 -6.73 0.77
C ALA A 77 7.76 -7.31 -0.48
N TRP A 78 7.88 -6.64 -1.62
CA TRP A 78 7.26 -7.06 -2.87
C TRP A 78 7.86 -8.36 -3.41
N GLU A 79 9.18 -8.44 -3.48
CA GLU A 79 9.90 -9.63 -3.95
C GLU A 79 9.63 -10.85 -3.05
N ALA A 80 9.61 -10.64 -1.73
CA ALA A 80 9.28 -11.71 -0.78
C ALA A 80 7.84 -12.20 -0.98
N ALA A 81 6.87 -11.30 -1.14
CA ALA A 81 5.49 -11.65 -1.41
C ALA A 81 5.35 -12.41 -2.74
N ALA A 82 5.96 -11.90 -3.81
CA ALA A 82 5.90 -12.51 -5.14
C ALA A 82 6.57 -13.89 -5.19
N LYS A 83 7.59 -14.11 -4.37
CA LYS A 83 8.26 -15.41 -4.23
C LYS A 83 7.41 -16.41 -3.43
N TYR A 84 6.61 -15.93 -2.48
CA TYR A 84 5.79 -16.77 -1.62
C TYR A 84 4.62 -17.41 -2.37
N LYS A 85 3.85 -16.62 -3.13
CA LYS A 85 2.77 -17.10 -4.01
C LYS A 85 2.41 -16.07 -5.11
N ASP A 86 1.67 -16.55 -6.10
CA ASP A 86 1.07 -15.70 -7.14
C ASP A 86 -0.12 -14.90 -6.58
N TYR A 87 0.10 -13.66 -6.16
CA TYR A 87 -0.96 -12.73 -5.79
C TYR A 87 -1.62 -12.13 -7.03
N ASP A 88 -2.93 -11.85 -6.96
CA ASP A 88 -3.67 -11.16 -8.03
C ASP A 88 -3.32 -9.67 -8.12
N ALA A 89 -2.89 -9.08 -7.00
CA ALA A 89 -2.45 -7.70 -6.93
C ALA A 89 -1.54 -7.44 -5.72
N TYR A 90 -0.85 -6.32 -5.78
CA TYR A 90 0.01 -5.78 -4.72
C TYR A 90 -0.51 -4.41 -4.31
N LEU A 91 -0.70 -4.19 -3.02
CA LEU A 91 -1.14 -2.92 -2.47
C LEU A 91 0.03 -2.25 -1.73
N TRP A 92 0.60 -1.20 -2.30
CA TRP A 92 1.49 -0.33 -1.55
C TRP A 92 0.68 0.41 -0.50
N LEU A 93 1.14 0.40 0.72
CA LEU A 93 0.53 1.12 1.83
C LEU A 93 1.62 1.72 2.70
N ASN A 94 1.64 3.05 2.85
CA ASN A 94 2.56 3.65 3.80
C ASN A 94 2.13 3.35 5.24
N ASP A 95 3.10 3.13 6.10
CA ASP A 95 2.95 2.77 7.51
C ASP A 95 2.24 3.85 8.36
N ASP A 96 2.07 5.06 7.82
CA ASP A 96 1.38 6.19 8.44
C ASP A 96 0.06 6.57 7.74
N THR A 97 -0.40 5.74 6.82
CA THR A 97 -1.66 5.96 6.09
C THR A 97 -2.82 5.22 6.76
N ASN A 98 -3.75 5.97 7.34
CA ASN A 98 -4.96 5.41 7.93
C ASN A 98 -6.09 5.31 6.91
N LEU A 99 -6.56 4.08 6.67
CA LEU A 99 -7.62 3.82 5.70
C LEU A 99 -8.99 4.24 6.26
N ASN A 100 -9.70 5.09 5.53
CA ASN A 100 -11.11 5.36 5.82
C ASN A 100 -11.96 4.11 5.60
N LYS A 101 -13.11 4.03 6.29
CA LYS A 101 -14.06 2.92 6.12
C LYS A 101 -14.46 2.77 4.66
N GLY A 102 -14.31 1.56 4.11
CA GLY A 102 -14.65 1.23 2.72
C GLY A 102 -13.56 1.60 1.70
N ALA A 103 -12.40 2.12 2.12
CA ALA A 103 -11.33 2.51 1.20
C ALA A 103 -10.83 1.31 0.39
N LEU A 104 -10.57 0.18 1.04
CA LEU A 104 -10.08 -1.02 0.35
C LEU A 104 -11.15 -1.63 -0.56
N GLU A 105 -12.42 -1.64 -0.14
CA GLU A 105 -13.54 -2.06 -0.98
C GLU A 105 -13.64 -1.21 -2.26
N MET A 106 -13.46 0.11 -2.14
CA MET A 106 -13.48 1.02 -3.28
C MET A 106 -12.31 0.78 -4.25
N LEU A 107 -11.10 0.54 -3.74
CA LEU A 107 -9.95 0.19 -4.57
C LEU A 107 -10.19 -1.09 -5.36
N VAL A 108 -10.69 -2.14 -4.68
CA VAL A 108 -11.02 -3.43 -5.31
C VAL A 108 -12.11 -3.25 -6.37
N LYS A 109 -13.19 -2.57 -6.05
CA LYS A 109 -14.27 -2.28 -7.01
C LYS A 109 -13.74 -1.55 -8.25
N THR A 110 -12.90 -0.54 -8.06
CA THR A 110 -12.30 0.20 -9.17
C THR A 110 -11.37 -0.69 -10.02
N ALA A 111 -10.63 -1.61 -9.37
CA ALA A 111 -9.81 -2.58 -10.07
C ALA A 111 -10.65 -3.57 -10.90
N ASP A 112 -11.78 -4.04 -10.36
CA ASP A 112 -12.74 -4.89 -11.09
C ASP A 112 -13.30 -4.16 -12.32
N GLU A 113 -13.73 -2.91 -12.17
CA GLU A 113 -14.21 -2.07 -13.29
C GLU A 113 -13.12 -1.88 -14.36
N ALA A 114 -11.86 -1.77 -13.95
CA ALA A 114 -10.69 -1.72 -14.83
C ALA A 114 -10.23 -3.11 -15.31
N ARG A 115 -10.96 -4.19 -14.98
CA ARG A 115 -10.61 -5.59 -15.30
C ARG A 115 -9.21 -5.98 -14.83
N TRP A 116 -8.78 -5.44 -13.70
CA TRP A 116 -7.43 -5.66 -13.12
C TRP A 116 -6.28 -5.35 -14.09
N LYS A 117 -6.45 -4.37 -14.98
CA LYS A 117 -5.46 -3.99 -16.00
C LYS A 117 -4.90 -2.58 -15.82
N LYS A 118 -5.32 -1.84 -14.80
CA LYS A 118 -4.85 -0.50 -14.48
C LYS A 118 -4.37 -0.44 -13.04
N ILE A 119 -3.37 0.40 -12.77
CA ILE A 119 -2.97 0.78 -11.41
C ILE A 119 -4.08 1.66 -10.83
N ILE A 120 -4.51 1.35 -9.61
CA ILE A 120 -5.55 2.12 -8.91
C ILE A 120 -4.90 2.89 -7.77
N VAL A 121 -5.09 4.20 -7.77
CA VAL A 121 -4.47 5.12 -6.81
C VAL A 121 -5.52 5.64 -5.84
N GLY A 122 -5.29 5.48 -4.55
CA GLY A 122 -6.11 6.09 -3.52
C GLY A 122 -5.75 7.58 -3.32
N THR A 123 -6.70 8.33 -2.78
CA THR A 123 -6.50 9.75 -2.44
C THR A 123 -6.43 9.90 -0.94
N CYS A 124 -5.39 10.57 -0.44
CA CYS A 124 -5.21 10.90 0.96
C CYS A 124 -5.62 12.35 1.24
N SER A 125 -6.17 12.58 2.42
CA SER A 125 -6.57 13.89 2.92
C SER A 125 -6.03 14.13 4.33
N LYS A 126 -6.11 15.36 4.80
CA LYS A 126 -5.82 15.66 6.20
C LYS A 126 -6.87 15.02 7.12
N ILE A 127 -6.43 14.52 8.28
CA ILE A 127 -7.32 13.87 9.26
C ILE A 127 -8.32 14.86 9.83
N ASP A 128 -7.87 16.05 10.18
CA ASP A 128 -8.66 17.14 10.77
C ASP A 128 -9.53 17.89 9.73
N ASN A 129 -9.20 17.79 8.44
CA ASN A 129 -9.98 18.41 7.37
C ASN A 129 -9.93 17.56 6.08
N PRO A 130 -10.87 16.60 5.92
CA PRO A 130 -10.90 15.71 4.76
C PRO A 130 -11.13 16.40 3.41
N SER A 131 -11.52 17.68 3.39
CA SER A 131 -11.63 18.45 2.14
C SER A 131 -10.26 18.86 1.57
N ILE A 132 -9.20 18.78 2.38
CA ILE A 132 -7.84 19.10 1.97
C ILE A 132 -7.13 17.81 1.54
N ILE A 133 -6.97 17.64 0.23
CA ILE A 133 -6.23 16.52 -0.36
C ILE A 133 -4.75 16.77 -0.21
N THR A 134 -4.02 15.75 0.27
CA THR A 134 -2.56 15.82 0.47
C THR A 134 -1.79 15.03 -0.58
N TYR A 135 -2.25 13.80 -0.88
CA TYR A 135 -1.62 12.89 -1.82
C TYR A 135 -2.66 12.20 -2.70
N GLY A 136 -2.23 11.69 -3.85
CA GLY A 136 -3.10 10.95 -4.78
C GLY A 136 -2.62 11.04 -6.21
N GLY A 137 -3.56 10.85 -7.14
CA GLY A 137 -3.32 11.01 -8.56
C GLY A 137 -3.11 12.48 -8.96
N ARG A 138 -2.27 12.69 -9.97
CA ARG A 138 -1.95 14.02 -10.53
C ARG A 138 -2.13 14.02 -12.04
N ASN A 139 -2.53 15.15 -12.58
CA ASN A 139 -2.60 15.35 -14.03
C ASN A 139 -1.21 15.55 -14.67
N ALA A 140 -1.15 15.71 -15.99
CA ALA A 140 0.09 15.95 -16.74
C ALA A 140 0.85 17.22 -16.31
N LYS A 141 0.18 18.19 -15.72
CA LYS A 141 0.79 19.39 -15.11
C LYS A 141 1.18 19.20 -13.65
N LYS A 142 1.16 17.97 -13.14
CA LYS A 142 1.47 17.59 -11.75
C LYS A 142 0.52 18.16 -10.68
N HIS A 143 -0.64 18.71 -11.06
CA HIS A 143 -1.64 19.16 -10.09
C HIS A 143 -2.40 17.96 -9.53
N LEU A 144 -2.68 17.96 -8.22
CA LEU A 144 -3.51 16.95 -7.56
C LEU A 144 -4.92 16.94 -8.17
N LEU A 145 -5.39 15.73 -8.45
CA LEU A 145 -6.76 15.50 -8.88
C LEU A 145 -7.68 15.37 -7.67
N ARG A 146 -8.85 16.00 -7.74
CA ARG A 146 -9.88 15.78 -6.73
C ARG A 146 -10.56 14.44 -6.98
N PRO A 147 -10.76 13.61 -5.93
CA PRO A 147 -11.43 12.33 -6.09
C PRO A 147 -12.88 12.55 -6.54
N SER A 148 -13.39 11.59 -7.28
CA SER A 148 -14.81 11.48 -7.58
C SER A 148 -15.38 10.29 -6.82
N LEU A 149 -16.50 10.48 -6.11
CA LEU A 149 -17.18 9.42 -5.37
C LEU A 149 -17.79 8.35 -6.27
N ASN A 150 -18.07 8.70 -7.52
CA ASN A 150 -18.85 7.84 -8.43
C ASN A 150 -18.05 7.35 -9.65
N LYS A 151 -16.85 7.87 -9.87
CA LYS A 151 -16.07 7.54 -11.07
C LYS A 151 -14.58 7.72 -10.82
N ALA A 152 -13.78 6.70 -11.19
CA ALA A 152 -12.33 6.83 -11.24
C ALA A 152 -11.92 7.88 -12.29
N ILE A 153 -10.87 8.64 -11.99
CA ILE A 153 -10.30 9.67 -12.86
C ILE A 153 -8.91 9.21 -13.26
N GLU A 154 -8.60 9.26 -14.55
CA GLU A 154 -7.25 8.93 -15.01
C GLU A 154 -6.24 9.96 -14.54
N CYS A 155 -5.08 9.49 -14.10
CA CYS A 155 -3.96 10.35 -13.69
C CYS A 155 -2.69 10.01 -14.47
N SER A 156 -1.82 11.00 -14.63
CA SER A 156 -0.52 10.85 -15.32
C SER A 156 0.60 10.50 -14.35
N PHE A 157 0.49 10.96 -13.11
CA PHE A 157 1.44 10.71 -12.02
C PHE A 157 0.68 10.43 -10.73
N PHE A 158 1.33 9.82 -9.75
CA PHE A 158 0.73 9.55 -8.44
C PHE A 158 1.77 9.49 -7.31
N ASN A 159 1.29 9.60 -6.07
CA ASN A 159 2.06 9.38 -4.87
C ASN A 159 1.84 7.94 -4.37
N GLY A 160 2.87 7.33 -3.79
CA GLY A 160 2.91 5.93 -3.38
C GLY A 160 2.21 5.58 -2.05
N ASN A 161 1.42 6.50 -1.46
CA ASN A 161 0.84 6.30 -0.11
C ASN A 161 -0.14 5.13 -0.03
N ILE A 162 -0.98 4.98 -1.06
CA ILE A 162 -1.91 3.85 -1.23
C ILE A 162 -2.14 3.58 -2.71
N VAL A 163 -1.61 2.47 -3.21
CA VAL A 163 -1.64 2.14 -4.66
C VAL A 163 -1.85 0.65 -4.85
N LEU A 164 -2.94 0.27 -5.49
CA LEU A 164 -3.21 -1.12 -5.86
C LEU A 164 -2.68 -1.40 -7.27
N ILE A 165 -1.75 -2.32 -7.37
CA ILE A 165 -1.04 -2.70 -8.58
C ILE A 165 -1.44 -4.12 -8.97
N PRO A 166 -2.17 -4.34 -10.06
CA PRO A 166 -2.52 -5.67 -10.52
C PRO A 166 -1.29 -6.51 -10.88
N GLN A 167 -1.37 -7.82 -10.67
CA GLN A 167 -0.31 -8.77 -11.03
C GLN A 167 0.17 -8.61 -12.49
N PHE A 168 -0.76 -8.31 -13.40
CA PHE A 168 -0.42 -8.06 -14.79
C PHE A 168 0.63 -6.96 -14.95
N VAL A 169 0.50 -5.85 -14.21
CA VAL A 169 1.45 -4.74 -14.24
C VAL A 169 2.82 -5.18 -13.70
N TYR A 170 2.81 -5.89 -12.57
CA TYR A 170 4.02 -6.46 -11.99
C TYR A 170 4.76 -7.41 -12.96
N LYS A 171 4.02 -8.30 -13.63
CA LYS A 171 4.62 -9.23 -14.60
C LYS A 171 5.25 -8.53 -15.81
N VAL A 172 4.79 -7.32 -16.14
CA VAL A 172 5.33 -6.54 -17.27
C VAL A 172 6.49 -5.64 -16.87
N LEU A 173 6.37 -4.98 -15.70
CA LEU A 173 7.32 -3.92 -15.27
C LEU A 173 8.29 -4.38 -14.18
N GLY A 174 7.98 -5.46 -13.44
CA GLY A 174 8.70 -5.82 -12.23
C GLY A 174 8.35 -4.93 -11.04
N THR A 175 9.30 -4.84 -10.10
CA THR A 175 9.24 -3.93 -8.95
C THR A 175 9.71 -2.52 -9.33
N ASN A 176 9.82 -1.64 -8.34
CA ASN A 176 10.47 -0.33 -8.52
C ASN A 176 11.94 -0.50 -8.91
N ASP A 177 12.52 0.53 -9.52
CA ASP A 177 13.96 0.57 -9.81
C ASP A 177 14.76 0.81 -8.51
N PRO A 178 15.65 -0.13 -8.10
CA PRO A 178 16.42 -0.02 -6.86
C PRO A 178 17.49 1.07 -6.88
N VAL A 179 17.75 1.71 -8.04
CA VAL A 179 18.68 2.83 -8.14
C VAL A 179 18.19 4.04 -7.32
N PHE A 180 16.88 4.18 -7.16
CA PHE A 180 16.29 5.26 -6.36
C PHE A 180 16.29 4.87 -4.87
N HIS A 181 16.93 5.68 -4.04
CA HIS A 181 16.89 5.53 -2.57
C HIS A 181 15.64 6.19 -1.97
N HIS A 182 15.34 7.40 -2.43
CA HIS A 182 14.22 8.21 -1.99
C HIS A 182 13.35 8.56 -3.20
N LEU A 183 12.08 8.24 -3.13
CA LEU A 183 11.07 8.63 -4.10
C LEU A 183 10.07 9.60 -3.48
#